data_f468ea0326729773c23063cab57a92f8
#
_entry.id   f468ea0326729773c23063cab57a92f8
#
_cell.length_a   1.000
_cell.length_b   1.000
_cell.length_c   1.000
_cell.angle_alpha   90.00
_cell.angle_beta   90.00
_cell.angle_gamma   90.00
#
_symmetry.space_group_name_H-M   'P 1'
#
loop_
_entity.id
_entity.type
_entity.pdbx_description
1 polymer ?
#
loop_
_entity_poly.entity_id
_entity_poly.type
_entity_poly.pdbx_seq_one_letter_code
_entity_poly.pdbx_strand_id
1 'polypeptide(L)'
;MGSDALVLHDIDAFYGDSHVLHRVSLRLGEGRLLGLLGRNGAGKSTSMSVTVGLLPPRHGTIAVFGQAVTGRAPEGIAAQGVALVPQGRRIFKSLTVRENLAVAGRKPRTGGSTRWALDTIYELFPRIGERRRQIAGSLSGGEQQMLAIGRALMSNPRVLLMDEPSEGLAPLIVAEVMATIRRLKGQGLSIVLVEQNPKLVFQVADDIVILNSGRVVAEGPAAEFRDRDAELHQHLGIF
;
A
#
# COMPACT_ATOMS: atom_id res chain seq x y z
N MET A 1 -9.96 -20.25 9.82
CA MET A 1 -10.06 -18.83 9.37
C MET A 1 -8.73 -18.18 9.70
N GLY A 2 -8.03 -17.60 8.71
CA GLY A 2 -6.77 -16.87 8.95
C GLY A 2 -7.04 -15.63 9.80
N SER A 3 -6.01 -15.16 10.52
CA SER A 3 -6.09 -13.91 11.29
C SER A 3 -6.12 -12.70 10.36
N ASP A 4 -6.84 -11.62 10.74
CA ASP A 4 -6.85 -10.36 10.00
C ASP A 4 -5.61 -9.54 10.35
N ALA A 5 -4.87 -9.10 9.31
CA ALA A 5 -3.73 -8.19 9.47
C ALA A 5 -4.18 -6.73 9.63
N LEU A 6 -5.25 -6.34 8.93
CA LEU A 6 -5.83 -5.00 8.98
C LEU A 6 -7.35 -5.09 8.82
N VAL A 7 -8.07 -4.38 9.67
CA VAL A 7 -9.54 -4.23 9.59
C VAL A 7 -9.87 -2.76 9.73
N LEU A 8 -10.62 -2.24 8.76
CA LEU A 8 -11.36 -0.99 8.87
C LEU A 8 -12.83 -1.35 8.99
N HIS A 9 -13.55 -0.75 9.94
CA HIS A 9 -14.96 -1.03 10.17
C HIS A 9 -15.75 0.27 10.27
N ASP A 10 -16.71 0.45 9.36
CA ASP A 10 -17.64 1.57 9.27
C ASP A 10 -16.96 2.95 9.33
N ILE A 11 -15.89 3.14 8.57
CA ILE A 11 -15.09 4.37 8.58
C ILE A 11 -15.83 5.50 7.88
N ASP A 12 -16.09 6.59 8.63
CA ASP A 12 -16.44 7.89 8.08
C ASP A 12 -15.25 8.84 8.22
N ALA A 13 -14.85 9.47 7.10
CA ALA A 13 -13.73 10.41 7.09
C ALA A 13 -14.07 11.68 6.30
N PHE A 14 -13.50 12.80 6.77
CA PHE A 14 -13.82 14.14 6.27
C PHE A 14 -12.55 14.96 6.04
N TYR A 15 -12.56 15.80 5.02
CA TYR A 15 -11.64 16.92 4.87
C TYR A 15 -12.44 18.22 5.12
N GLY A 16 -12.24 18.84 6.30
CA GLY A 16 -13.14 19.91 6.75
C GLY A 16 -14.57 19.39 6.83
N ASP A 17 -15.48 20.02 6.07
CA ASP A 17 -16.89 19.63 6.00
C ASP A 17 -17.19 18.62 4.87
N SER A 18 -16.21 18.33 4.01
CA SER A 18 -16.40 17.38 2.92
C SER A 18 -16.34 15.95 3.43
N HIS A 19 -17.46 15.22 3.38
CA HIS A 19 -17.56 13.81 3.71
C HIS A 19 -17.05 12.96 2.55
N VAL A 20 -15.91 12.29 2.72
CA VAL A 20 -15.20 11.58 1.64
C VAL A 20 -15.32 10.08 1.77
N LEU A 21 -15.30 9.52 2.97
CA LEU A 21 -15.56 8.10 3.19
C LEU A 21 -16.85 7.93 3.97
N HIS A 22 -17.73 7.06 3.46
CA HIS A 22 -19.07 6.82 3.98
C HIS A 22 -19.18 5.36 4.45
N ARG A 23 -18.95 5.11 5.73
CA ARG A 23 -19.02 3.81 6.37
C ARG A 23 -18.20 2.73 5.63
N VAL A 24 -16.98 3.09 5.23
CA VAL A 24 -16.09 2.18 4.52
C VAL A 24 -15.62 1.09 5.46
N SER A 25 -15.85 -0.16 5.08
CA SER A 25 -15.30 -1.34 5.75
C SER A 25 -14.43 -2.10 4.76
N LEU A 26 -13.27 -2.60 5.22
CA LEU A 26 -12.40 -3.48 4.44
C LEU A 26 -11.59 -4.39 5.37
N ARG A 27 -11.18 -5.54 4.86
CA ARG A 27 -10.42 -6.55 5.56
C ARG A 27 -9.22 -7.01 4.76
N LEU A 28 -8.07 -7.08 5.39
CA LEU A 28 -6.87 -7.70 4.84
C LEU A 28 -6.49 -8.90 5.71
N GLY A 29 -6.53 -10.11 5.18
CA GLY A 29 -6.02 -11.30 5.85
C GLY A 29 -4.49 -11.27 5.98
N GLU A 30 -3.94 -11.94 7.00
CA GLU A 30 -2.50 -12.05 7.18
C GLU A 30 -1.84 -12.79 6.00
N GLY A 31 -0.74 -12.22 5.48
CA GLY A 31 -0.01 -12.73 4.32
C GLY A 31 -0.78 -12.64 2.98
N ARG A 32 -1.93 -11.96 2.95
CA ARG A 32 -2.74 -11.78 1.74
C ARG A 32 -2.52 -10.42 1.12
N LEU A 33 -2.97 -10.28 -0.14
CA LEU A 33 -2.99 -9.02 -0.86
C LEU A 33 -4.43 -8.62 -1.17
N LEU A 34 -4.83 -7.47 -0.63
CA LEU A 34 -6.10 -6.80 -0.93
C LEU A 34 -5.88 -5.76 -2.02
N GLY A 35 -6.56 -5.90 -3.14
CA GLY A 35 -6.65 -4.87 -4.18
C GLY A 35 -7.76 -3.88 -3.86
N LEU A 36 -7.43 -2.60 -3.76
CA LEU A 36 -8.40 -1.52 -3.58
C LEU A 36 -8.55 -0.75 -4.89
N LEU A 37 -9.63 -0.99 -5.60
CA LEU A 37 -9.95 -0.42 -6.90
C LEU A 37 -10.96 0.74 -6.78
N GLY A 38 -10.99 1.61 -7.78
CA GLY A 38 -11.95 2.71 -7.86
C GLY A 38 -11.43 3.84 -8.74
N ARG A 39 -12.33 4.71 -9.20
CA ARG A 39 -12.00 5.91 -10.00
C ARG A 39 -11.19 6.92 -9.16
N ASN A 40 -10.62 7.92 -9.85
CA ASN A 40 -10.05 9.07 -9.16
C ASN A 40 -11.12 9.78 -8.34
N GLY A 41 -10.79 10.12 -7.09
CA GLY A 41 -11.75 10.71 -6.15
C GLY A 41 -12.67 9.69 -5.45
N ALA A 42 -12.56 8.38 -5.72
CA ALA A 42 -13.39 7.37 -5.06
C ALA A 42 -13.12 7.17 -3.56
N GLY A 43 -12.05 7.77 -3.00
CA GLY A 43 -11.72 7.66 -1.58
C GLY A 43 -10.53 6.72 -1.28
N LYS A 44 -9.86 6.14 -2.30
CA LYS A 44 -8.77 5.18 -2.12
C LYS A 44 -7.61 5.73 -1.27
N SER A 45 -7.00 6.85 -1.69
CA SER A 45 -5.89 7.49 -0.95
C SER A 45 -6.33 8.03 0.41
N THR A 46 -7.62 8.42 0.55
CA THR A 46 -8.21 8.79 1.84
C THR A 46 -8.26 7.60 2.78
N SER A 47 -8.67 6.42 2.29
CA SER A 47 -8.65 5.18 3.08
C SER A 47 -7.22 4.84 3.54
N MET A 48 -6.19 5.03 2.70
CA MET A 48 -4.79 4.87 3.10
C MET A 48 -4.39 5.88 4.18
N SER A 49 -4.76 7.16 3.99
CA SER A 49 -4.44 8.24 4.95
C SER A 49 -5.07 7.99 6.32
N VAL A 50 -6.31 7.50 6.34
CA VAL A 50 -7.00 7.12 7.58
C VAL A 50 -6.31 5.92 8.24
N THR A 51 -5.94 4.91 7.46
CA THR A 51 -5.28 3.71 7.98
C THR A 51 -3.95 4.01 8.67
N VAL A 52 -3.17 4.97 8.15
CA VAL A 52 -1.88 5.35 8.76
C VAL A 52 -1.96 6.51 9.75
N GLY A 53 -3.16 7.00 10.07
CA GLY A 53 -3.37 8.06 11.07
C GLY A 53 -3.05 9.48 10.60
N LEU A 54 -2.86 9.69 9.28
CA LEU A 54 -2.68 11.03 8.70
C LEU A 54 -3.99 11.81 8.63
N LEU A 55 -5.12 11.11 8.62
CA LEU A 55 -6.47 11.66 8.69
C LEU A 55 -7.25 10.87 9.76
N PRO A 56 -7.64 11.48 10.88
CA PRO A 56 -8.43 10.77 11.87
C PRO A 56 -9.85 10.48 11.33
N PRO A 57 -10.38 9.27 11.48
CA PRO A 57 -11.78 9.00 11.14
C PRO A 57 -12.69 9.72 12.15
N ARG A 58 -13.86 10.20 11.68
CA ARG A 58 -14.88 10.78 12.56
C ARG A 58 -15.72 9.70 13.25
N HIS A 59 -15.93 8.58 12.56
CA HIS A 59 -16.61 7.37 13.06
C HIS A 59 -15.90 6.12 12.55
N GLY A 60 -16.18 4.99 13.19
CA GLY A 60 -15.65 3.70 12.86
C GLY A 60 -14.40 3.33 13.64
N THR A 61 -13.86 2.15 13.37
CA THR A 61 -12.71 1.59 14.08
C THR A 61 -11.67 1.00 13.13
N ILE A 62 -10.41 1.05 13.54
CA ILE A 62 -9.27 0.48 12.82
C ILE A 62 -8.53 -0.46 13.76
N ALA A 63 -8.27 -1.67 13.31
CA ALA A 63 -7.47 -2.63 14.03
C ALA A 63 -6.35 -3.20 13.16
N VAL A 64 -5.16 -3.36 13.73
CA VAL A 64 -3.98 -3.96 13.11
C VAL A 64 -3.60 -5.19 13.93
N PHE A 65 -3.66 -6.39 13.35
CA PHE A 65 -3.49 -7.67 14.04
C PHE A 65 -4.30 -7.75 15.34
N GLY A 66 -5.58 -7.39 15.28
CA GLY A 66 -6.51 -7.37 16.41
C GLY A 66 -6.30 -6.24 17.42
N GLN A 67 -5.26 -5.41 17.28
CA GLN A 67 -5.02 -4.28 18.17
C GLN A 67 -5.69 -3.02 17.64
N ALA A 68 -6.54 -2.38 18.44
CA ALA A 68 -7.17 -1.11 18.09
C ALA A 68 -6.13 0.02 17.94
N VAL A 69 -6.17 0.69 16.79
CA VAL A 69 -5.27 1.80 16.45
C VAL A 69 -6.02 3.07 16.06
N THR A 70 -7.34 3.07 16.14
CA THR A 70 -8.19 4.23 15.80
C THR A 70 -7.74 5.47 16.55
N GLY A 71 -7.54 6.58 15.84
CA GLY A 71 -7.13 7.86 16.41
C GLY A 71 -5.70 7.92 16.96
N ARG A 72 -4.90 6.88 16.78
CA ARG A 72 -3.46 6.93 17.11
C ARG A 72 -2.71 7.81 16.13
N ALA A 73 -1.67 8.48 16.61
CA ALA A 73 -0.74 9.23 15.76
C ALA A 73 -0.01 8.27 14.79
N PRO A 74 0.43 8.76 13.61
CA PRO A 74 1.06 7.94 12.57
C PRO A 74 2.25 7.11 13.06
N GLU A 75 3.09 7.67 13.93
CA GLU A 75 4.23 6.96 14.52
C GLU A 75 3.79 5.78 15.41
N GLY A 76 2.66 5.91 16.09
CA GLY A 76 2.05 4.85 16.90
C GLY A 76 1.53 3.69 16.03
N ILE A 77 0.93 4.01 14.86
CA ILE A 77 0.46 3.02 13.89
C ILE A 77 1.65 2.36 13.18
N ALA A 78 2.64 3.15 12.76
CA ALA A 78 3.87 2.63 12.18
C ALA A 78 4.62 1.70 13.16
N ALA A 79 4.56 1.98 14.46
CA ALA A 79 5.10 1.09 15.49
C ALA A 79 4.34 -0.24 15.60
N GLN A 80 3.11 -0.37 15.09
CA GLN A 80 2.41 -1.65 14.96
C GLN A 80 2.82 -2.44 13.71
N GLY A 81 3.73 -1.91 12.90
CA GLY A 81 4.24 -2.57 11.70
C GLY A 81 3.44 -2.22 10.43
N VAL A 82 2.81 -1.06 10.39
CA VAL A 82 2.17 -0.54 9.17
C VAL A 82 3.13 0.43 8.48
N ALA A 83 3.36 0.24 7.17
CA ALA A 83 4.12 1.18 6.34
C ALA A 83 3.31 1.59 5.11
N LEU A 84 3.56 2.81 4.62
CA LEU A 84 2.92 3.36 3.44
C LEU A 84 3.97 3.72 2.38
N VAL A 85 3.76 3.27 1.16
CA VAL A 85 4.35 3.82 -0.05
C VAL A 85 3.32 4.76 -0.66
N PRO A 86 3.46 6.08 -0.48
CA PRO A 86 2.47 7.04 -0.95
C PRO A 86 2.59 7.28 -2.45
N GLN A 87 1.51 7.74 -3.08
CA GLN A 87 1.50 8.24 -4.45
C GLN A 87 2.57 9.32 -4.66
N GLY A 88 3.19 9.34 -5.84
CA GLY A 88 4.21 10.32 -6.20
C GLY A 88 5.59 10.06 -5.58
N ARG A 89 5.85 8.83 -5.11
CA ARG A 89 7.16 8.31 -4.63
C ARG A 89 7.68 8.95 -3.35
N ARG A 90 7.54 10.27 -3.18
CA ARG A 90 7.91 11.11 -2.01
C ARG A 90 9.27 10.75 -1.39
N ILE A 91 10.30 10.55 -2.22
CA ILE A 91 11.68 10.36 -1.76
C ILE A 91 12.31 11.69 -1.30
N PHE A 92 13.34 11.61 -0.47
CA PHE A 92 14.16 12.77 -0.11
C PHE A 92 15.18 13.03 -1.22
N LYS A 93 14.84 13.94 -2.15
CA LYS A 93 15.61 14.17 -3.38
C LYS A 93 17.05 14.65 -3.14
N SER A 94 17.30 15.35 -2.04
CA SER A 94 18.63 15.87 -1.67
C SER A 94 19.52 14.84 -0.97
N LEU A 95 18.95 13.72 -0.50
CA LEU A 95 19.70 12.66 0.14
C LEU A 95 20.18 11.63 -0.90
N THR A 96 21.25 10.92 -0.57
CA THR A 96 21.66 9.74 -1.34
C THR A 96 20.63 8.61 -1.21
N VAL A 97 20.73 7.63 -2.10
CA VAL A 97 19.95 6.39 -2.02
C VAL A 97 20.10 5.72 -0.65
N ARG A 98 21.35 5.55 -0.17
CA ARG A 98 21.64 4.94 1.13
C ARG A 98 20.99 5.71 2.28
N GLU A 99 21.10 7.03 2.27
CA GLU A 99 20.50 7.88 3.31
C GLU A 99 18.99 7.80 3.29
N ASN A 100 18.35 7.80 2.11
CA ASN A 100 16.89 7.57 1.99
C ASN A 100 16.44 6.28 2.64
N LEU A 101 17.20 5.20 2.49
CA LEU A 101 16.91 3.91 3.12
C LEU A 101 17.16 3.97 4.63
N ALA A 102 18.28 4.56 5.05
CA ALA A 102 18.72 4.59 6.44
C ALA A 102 17.76 5.38 7.36
N VAL A 103 17.18 6.50 6.88
CA VAL A 103 16.25 7.32 7.69
C VAL A 103 14.98 6.56 8.11
N ALA A 104 14.60 5.50 7.38
CA ALA A 104 13.45 4.67 7.69
C ALA A 104 13.82 3.41 8.49
N GLY A 105 15.12 3.15 8.70
CA GLY A 105 15.62 1.94 9.34
C GLY A 105 15.09 1.80 10.76
N ARG A 106 14.33 0.76 11.03
CA ARG A 106 13.86 0.38 12.36
C ARG A 106 14.29 -1.03 12.70
N LYS A 107 14.55 -1.30 13.98
CA LYS A 107 14.75 -2.68 14.44
C LYS A 107 13.46 -3.47 14.23
N PRO A 108 13.54 -4.72 13.75
CA PRO A 108 12.37 -5.60 13.66
C PRO A 108 11.68 -5.71 15.00
N ARG A 109 10.36 -5.72 15.02
CA ARG A 109 9.61 -6.10 16.22
C ARG A 109 9.79 -7.60 16.45
N THR A 110 9.85 -8.00 17.72
CA THR A 110 9.84 -9.44 18.10
C THR A 110 8.60 -10.10 17.48
N GLY A 111 8.81 -11.14 16.66
CA GLY A 111 7.74 -11.88 15.97
C GLY A 111 7.57 -11.57 14.48
N GLY A 112 8.35 -10.66 13.87
CA GLY A 112 8.38 -10.47 12.43
C GLY A 112 9.22 -11.55 11.72
N SER A 113 8.66 -12.19 10.68
CA SER A 113 9.34 -13.28 9.96
C SER A 113 10.48 -12.80 9.05
N THR A 114 10.44 -11.57 8.57
CA THR A 114 11.42 -11.03 7.61
C THR A 114 12.08 -9.78 8.17
N ARG A 115 13.41 -9.80 8.21
CA ARG A 115 14.21 -8.65 8.59
C ARG A 115 14.68 -7.93 7.33
N TRP A 116 14.18 -6.71 7.10
CA TRP A 116 14.65 -5.83 6.05
C TRP A 116 15.84 -5.02 6.54
N ALA A 117 16.98 -5.19 5.87
CA ALA A 117 18.21 -4.44 6.10
C ALA A 117 18.71 -3.90 4.75
N LEU A 118 19.73 -3.01 4.77
CA LEU A 118 20.26 -2.43 3.54
C LEU A 118 20.67 -3.49 2.51
N ASP A 119 21.34 -4.55 2.96
CA ASP A 119 21.80 -5.60 2.06
C ASP A 119 20.65 -6.34 1.41
N THR A 120 19.62 -6.70 2.19
CA THR A 120 18.39 -7.33 1.64
C THR A 120 17.64 -6.42 0.68
N ILE A 121 17.63 -5.10 0.92
CA ILE A 121 17.03 -4.14 -0.03
C ILE A 121 17.87 -4.07 -1.32
N TYR A 122 19.21 -4.10 -1.23
CA TYR A 122 20.07 -4.11 -2.41
C TYR A 122 19.98 -5.42 -3.20
N GLU A 123 19.77 -6.56 -2.53
CA GLU A 123 19.46 -7.83 -3.19
C GLU A 123 18.09 -7.82 -3.89
N LEU A 124 17.09 -7.17 -3.27
CA LEU A 124 15.77 -7.01 -3.87
C LEU A 124 15.79 -6.06 -5.07
N PHE A 125 16.59 -4.98 -4.97
CA PHE A 125 16.73 -3.92 -5.98
C PHE A 125 18.20 -3.69 -6.34
N PRO A 126 18.83 -4.54 -7.17
CA PRO A 126 20.27 -4.44 -7.47
C PRO A 126 20.68 -3.07 -8.02
N ARG A 127 19.86 -2.49 -8.93
CA ARG A 127 20.13 -1.13 -9.48
C ARG A 127 20.17 -0.05 -8.41
N ILE A 128 19.39 -0.19 -7.35
CA ILE A 128 19.41 0.72 -6.18
C ILE A 128 20.71 0.51 -5.39
N GLY A 129 21.15 -0.74 -5.25
CA GLY A 129 22.42 -1.08 -4.60
C GLY A 129 23.64 -0.52 -5.32
N GLU A 130 23.69 -0.60 -6.66
CA GLU A 130 24.75 -0.03 -7.50
C GLU A 130 24.85 1.49 -7.34
N ARG A 131 23.70 2.16 -7.16
CA ARG A 131 23.56 3.61 -7.05
C ARG A 131 23.51 4.13 -5.61
N ARG A 132 23.91 3.33 -4.61
CA ARG A 132 23.75 3.64 -3.17
C ARG A 132 24.33 4.99 -2.72
N ARG A 133 25.35 5.51 -3.42
CA ARG A 133 25.99 6.81 -3.15
C ARG A 133 25.43 7.96 -4.00
N GLN A 134 24.58 7.66 -4.99
CA GLN A 134 24.00 8.66 -5.90
C GLN A 134 22.91 9.44 -5.18
N ILE A 135 22.80 10.74 -5.50
CA ILE A 135 21.72 11.60 -5.02
C ILE A 135 20.38 11.09 -5.60
N ALA A 136 19.40 10.85 -4.75
CA ALA A 136 18.14 10.20 -5.12
C ALA A 136 17.31 11.02 -6.12
N GLY A 137 17.44 12.35 -6.11
CA GLY A 137 16.78 13.22 -7.07
C GLY A 137 17.21 13.03 -8.52
N SER A 138 18.41 12.45 -8.77
CA SER A 138 18.93 12.19 -10.12
C SER A 138 18.59 10.80 -10.67
N LEU A 139 17.87 9.98 -9.90
CA LEU A 139 17.39 8.67 -10.32
C LEU A 139 16.26 8.79 -11.33
N SER A 140 16.11 7.79 -12.21
CA SER A 140 14.95 7.64 -13.06
C SER A 140 13.67 7.45 -12.24
N GLY A 141 12.49 7.67 -12.85
CA GLY A 141 11.22 7.50 -12.17
C GLY A 141 11.01 6.09 -11.60
N GLY A 142 11.44 5.07 -12.33
CA GLY A 142 11.38 3.68 -11.86
C GLY A 142 12.30 3.41 -10.68
N GLU A 143 13.54 3.89 -10.73
CA GLU A 143 14.49 3.76 -9.62
C GLU A 143 14.00 4.51 -8.37
N GLN A 144 13.40 5.70 -8.54
CA GLN A 144 12.80 6.43 -7.42
C GLN A 144 11.63 5.63 -6.80
N GLN A 145 10.83 4.93 -7.61
CA GLN A 145 9.75 4.07 -7.13
C GLN A 145 10.31 2.87 -6.34
N MET A 146 11.34 2.19 -6.87
CA MET A 146 12.01 1.10 -6.15
C MET A 146 12.63 1.58 -4.84
N LEU A 147 13.23 2.78 -4.83
CA LEU A 147 13.75 3.40 -3.62
C LEU A 147 12.65 3.70 -2.59
N ALA A 148 11.48 4.18 -3.04
CA ALA A 148 10.34 4.45 -2.15
C ALA A 148 9.81 3.15 -1.50
N ILE A 149 9.69 2.07 -2.28
CA ILE A 149 9.33 0.74 -1.78
C ILE A 149 10.39 0.24 -0.80
N GLY A 150 11.66 0.28 -1.18
CA GLY A 150 12.78 -0.11 -0.32
C GLY A 150 12.80 0.64 1.01
N ARG A 151 12.55 1.95 0.98
CA ARG A 151 12.45 2.77 2.18
C ARG A 151 11.31 2.35 3.09
N ALA A 152 10.14 2.04 2.54
CA ALA A 152 9.02 1.53 3.34
C ALA A 152 9.35 0.17 3.99
N LEU A 153 10.02 -0.73 3.26
CA LEU A 153 10.47 -2.03 3.78
C LEU A 153 11.50 -1.89 4.90
N MET A 154 12.39 -0.89 4.87
CA MET A 154 13.35 -0.63 5.94
C MET A 154 12.71 -0.38 7.31
N SER A 155 11.43 -0.01 7.37
CA SER A 155 10.68 0.07 8.64
C SER A 155 10.30 -1.30 9.21
N ASN A 156 10.62 -2.40 8.53
CA ASN A 156 10.27 -3.78 8.87
C ASN A 156 8.75 -3.97 9.08
N PRO A 157 7.93 -3.65 8.06
CA PRO A 157 6.48 -3.70 8.18
C PRO A 157 5.95 -5.14 8.20
N ARG A 158 4.79 -5.31 8.83
CA ARG A 158 3.92 -6.49 8.72
C ARG A 158 2.77 -6.25 7.75
N VAL A 159 2.37 -4.97 7.59
CA VAL A 159 1.38 -4.49 6.61
C VAL A 159 2.02 -3.41 5.77
N LEU A 160 1.99 -3.58 4.45
CA LEU A 160 2.47 -2.59 3.48
C LEU A 160 1.29 -2.05 2.66
N LEU A 161 1.08 -0.75 2.75
CA LEU A 161 0.10 -0.04 1.95
C LEU A 161 0.83 0.60 0.77
N MET A 162 0.32 0.42 -0.44
CA MET A 162 0.88 0.99 -1.66
C MET A 162 -0.19 1.77 -2.41
N ASP A 163 0.04 3.07 -2.57
CA ASP A 163 -0.90 3.98 -3.24
C ASP A 163 -0.42 4.31 -4.65
N GLU A 164 -1.04 3.69 -5.65
CA GLU A 164 -0.79 3.83 -7.09
C GLU A 164 0.71 3.69 -7.46
N PRO A 165 1.38 2.58 -7.06
CA PRO A 165 2.82 2.43 -7.26
C PRO A 165 3.24 2.32 -8.73
N SER A 166 2.31 2.09 -9.66
CA SER A 166 2.60 1.99 -11.11
C SER A 166 2.44 3.32 -11.85
N GLU A 167 1.90 4.36 -11.19
CA GLU A 167 1.56 5.63 -11.84
C GLU A 167 2.77 6.31 -12.51
N GLY A 168 2.60 6.73 -13.77
CA GLY A 168 3.61 7.47 -14.53
C GLY A 168 4.90 6.68 -14.80
N LEU A 169 4.85 5.35 -14.78
CA LEU A 169 5.97 4.47 -15.09
C LEU A 169 5.83 3.85 -16.48
N ALA A 170 6.98 3.60 -17.12
CA ALA A 170 7.01 2.84 -18.37
C ALA A 170 6.56 1.39 -18.14
N PRO A 171 5.94 0.72 -19.15
CA PRO A 171 5.37 -0.62 -18.99
C PRO A 171 6.33 -1.66 -18.42
N LEU A 172 7.61 -1.61 -18.83
CA LEU A 172 8.64 -2.52 -18.32
C LEU A 172 8.85 -2.35 -16.81
N ILE A 173 8.86 -1.12 -16.33
CA ILE A 173 9.04 -0.80 -14.91
C ILE A 173 7.78 -1.18 -14.12
N VAL A 174 6.59 -0.98 -14.68
CA VAL A 174 5.34 -1.47 -14.07
C VAL A 174 5.43 -2.99 -13.84
N ALA A 175 5.90 -3.74 -14.82
CA ALA A 175 6.08 -5.19 -14.68
C ALA A 175 7.08 -5.54 -13.55
N GLU A 176 8.19 -4.80 -13.41
CA GLU A 176 9.16 -4.98 -12.32
C GLU A 176 8.53 -4.68 -10.95
N VAL A 177 7.73 -3.60 -10.83
CA VAL A 177 6.99 -3.27 -9.60
C VAL A 177 6.03 -4.40 -9.23
N MET A 178 5.22 -4.87 -10.19
CA MET A 178 4.25 -5.95 -9.94
C MET A 178 4.94 -7.28 -9.58
N ALA A 179 6.07 -7.61 -10.21
CA ALA A 179 6.88 -8.77 -9.85
C ALA A 179 7.43 -8.65 -8.41
N THR A 180 7.87 -7.44 -8.01
CA THR A 180 8.31 -7.15 -6.65
C THR A 180 7.18 -7.35 -5.65
N ILE A 181 5.99 -6.79 -5.92
CA ILE A 181 4.80 -6.94 -5.05
C ILE A 181 4.47 -8.42 -4.87
N ARG A 182 4.49 -9.21 -5.96
CA ARG A 182 4.24 -10.66 -5.91
C ARG A 182 5.29 -11.37 -5.03
N ARG A 183 6.58 -10.99 -5.15
CA ARG A 183 7.66 -11.54 -4.33
C ARG A 183 7.48 -11.22 -2.86
N LEU A 184 7.14 -9.97 -2.51
CA LEU A 184 6.89 -9.54 -1.13
C LEU A 184 5.71 -10.28 -0.50
N LYS A 185 4.60 -10.42 -1.23
CA LYS A 185 3.47 -11.25 -0.82
C LYS A 185 3.89 -12.70 -0.57
N GLY A 186 4.65 -13.30 -1.51
CA GLY A 186 5.18 -14.67 -1.36
C GLY A 186 6.08 -14.88 -0.14
N GLN A 187 6.63 -13.80 0.42
CA GLN A 187 7.39 -13.80 1.68
C GLN A 187 6.51 -13.58 2.92
N GLY A 188 5.18 -13.58 2.78
CA GLY A 188 4.23 -13.46 3.87
C GLY A 188 3.88 -12.02 4.28
N LEU A 189 4.28 -11.01 3.50
CA LEU A 189 3.91 -9.63 3.79
C LEU A 189 2.43 -9.41 3.43
N SER A 190 1.65 -8.84 4.37
CA SER A 190 0.27 -8.44 4.13
C SER A 190 0.26 -7.11 3.38
N ILE A 191 -0.45 -7.02 2.24
CA ILE A 191 -0.37 -5.86 1.34
C ILE A 191 -1.75 -5.32 1.01
N VAL A 192 -1.95 -4.00 1.10
CA VAL A 192 -3.05 -3.30 0.41
C VAL A 192 -2.46 -2.58 -0.80
N LEU A 193 -2.95 -2.93 -1.97
CA LEU A 193 -2.53 -2.32 -3.24
C LEU A 193 -3.67 -1.48 -3.80
N VAL A 194 -3.48 -0.18 -3.80
CA VAL A 194 -4.37 0.77 -4.49
C VAL A 194 -3.87 0.94 -5.92
N GLU A 195 -4.73 0.72 -6.89
CA GLU A 195 -4.44 0.92 -8.31
C GLU A 195 -5.69 1.34 -9.08
N GLN A 196 -5.48 2.01 -10.20
CA GLN A 196 -6.56 2.38 -11.12
C GLN A 196 -6.77 1.32 -12.20
N ASN A 197 -5.71 0.61 -12.58
CA ASN A 197 -5.75 -0.43 -13.60
C ASN A 197 -6.09 -1.80 -12.98
N PRO A 198 -7.32 -2.31 -13.18
CA PRO A 198 -7.74 -3.59 -12.61
C PRO A 198 -6.87 -4.76 -13.05
N LYS A 199 -6.39 -4.72 -14.32
CA LYS A 199 -5.56 -5.81 -14.87
C LYS A 199 -4.26 -6.01 -14.09
N LEU A 200 -3.68 -4.94 -13.52
CA LEU A 200 -2.50 -5.04 -12.68
C LEU A 200 -2.85 -5.69 -11.34
N VAL A 201 -3.96 -5.28 -10.73
CA VAL A 201 -4.39 -5.80 -9.44
C VAL A 201 -4.73 -7.28 -9.52
N PHE A 202 -5.48 -7.70 -10.55
CA PHE A 202 -5.84 -9.11 -10.76
C PHE A 202 -4.65 -10.06 -10.94
N GLN A 203 -3.48 -9.55 -11.30
CA GLN A 203 -2.27 -10.37 -11.39
C GLN A 203 -1.72 -10.81 -10.04
N VAL A 204 -2.04 -10.08 -8.94
CA VAL A 204 -1.37 -10.26 -7.65
C VAL A 204 -2.35 -10.37 -6.46
N ALA A 205 -3.56 -9.83 -6.57
CA ALA A 205 -4.52 -9.77 -5.48
C ALA A 205 -5.16 -11.14 -5.18
N ASP A 206 -5.43 -11.37 -3.90
CA ASP A 206 -6.25 -12.47 -3.42
C ASP A 206 -7.71 -12.03 -3.27
N ASP A 207 -7.92 -10.81 -2.79
CA ASP A 207 -9.22 -10.21 -2.56
C ASP A 207 -9.27 -8.82 -3.19
N ILE A 208 -10.47 -8.37 -3.54
CA ILE A 208 -10.74 -7.07 -4.16
C ILE A 208 -11.79 -6.34 -3.33
N VAL A 209 -11.59 -5.04 -3.19
CA VAL A 209 -12.61 -4.08 -2.76
C VAL A 209 -12.69 -2.98 -3.80
N ILE A 210 -13.90 -2.65 -4.23
CA ILE A 210 -14.16 -1.56 -5.18
C ILE A 210 -14.83 -0.41 -4.45
N LEU A 211 -14.17 0.76 -4.50
CA LEU A 211 -14.72 2.01 -3.98
C LEU A 211 -15.34 2.84 -5.11
N ASN A 212 -16.50 3.40 -4.85
CA ASN A 212 -17.11 4.44 -5.66
C ASN A 212 -17.72 5.51 -4.75
N SER A 213 -17.34 6.77 -4.98
CA SER A 213 -17.85 7.93 -4.22
C SER A 213 -17.81 7.69 -2.70
N GLY A 214 -16.67 7.20 -2.20
CA GLY A 214 -16.43 6.97 -0.78
C GLY A 214 -17.19 5.79 -0.16
N ARG A 215 -17.77 4.90 -0.96
CA ARG A 215 -18.49 3.70 -0.50
C ARG A 215 -17.91 2.44 -1.10
N VAL A 216 -17.93 1.34 -0.36
CA VAL A 216 -17.67 0.01 -0.92
C VAL A 216 -18.91 -0.39 -1.74
N VAL A 217 -18.70 -0.67 -3.02
CA VAL A 217 -19.76 -1.08 -3.95
C VAL A 217 -19.66 -2.54 -4.34
N ALA A 218 -18.49 -3.15 -4.21
CA ALA A 218 -18.28 -4.57 -4.39
C ALA A 218 -17.04 -5.02 -3.59
N GLU A 219 -17.06 -6.25 -3.09
CA GLU A 219 -15.93 -6.90 -2.43
C GLU A 219 -16.00 -8.42 -2.60
N GLY A 220 -14.86 -9.10 -2.58
CA GLY A 220 -14.78 -10.56 -2.65
C GLY A 220 -13.42 -11.05 -3.17
N PRO A 221 -13.30 -12.38 -3.35
CA PRO A 221 -12.11 -13.00 -3.95
C PRO A 221 -11.82 -12.46 -5.35
N ALA A 222 -10.55 -12.14 -5.65
CA ALA A 222 -10.14 -11.60 -6.94
C ALA A 222 -10.52 -12.52 -8.11
N ALA A 223 -10.57 -13.84 -7.89
CA ALA A 223 -10.96 -14.81 -8.91
C ALA A 223 -12.39 -14.60 -9.41
N GLU A 224 -13.31 -14.15 -8.55
CA GLU A 224 -14.71 -13.93 -8.92
C GLU A 224 -14.91 -12.71 -9.83
N PHE A 225 -13.98 -11.77 -9.80
CA PHE A 225 -14.05 -10.53 -10.60
C PHE A 225 -13.37 -10.65 -11.96
N ARG A 226 -12.52 -11.67 -12.19
CA ARG A 226 -11.77 -11.81 -13.45
C ARG A 226 -12.66 -11.99 -14.67
N ASP A 227 -13.80 -12.64 -14.50
CA ASP A 227 -14.74 -12.97 -15.57
C ASP A 227 -15.96 -12.01 -15.62
N ARG A 228 -15.96 -10.96 -14.77
CA ARG A 228 -17.07 -9.99 -14.65
C ARG A 228 -16.72 -8.64 -15.27
N ASP A 229 -16.16 -8.63 -16.46
CA ASP A 229 -15.73 -7.39 -17.14
C ASP A 229 -16.84 -6.31 -17.20
N ALA A 230 -18.09 -6.70 -17.50
CA ALA A 230 -19.21 -5.76 -17.61
C ALA A 230 -19.54 -5.07 -16.26
N GLU A 231 -19.50 -5.81 -15.15
CA GLU A 231 -19.75 -5.27 -13.81
C GLU A 231 -18.61 -4.37 -13.35
N LEU A 232 -17.36 -4.78 -13.63
CA LEU A 232 -16.18 -3.96 -13.37
C LEU A 232 -16.20 -2.65 -14.19
N HIS A 233 -16.58 -2.71 -15.46
CA HIS A 233 -16.74 -1.54 -16.32
C HIS A 233 -17.79 -0.58 -15.75
N GLN A 234 -18.92 -1.08 -15.26
CA GLN A 234 -19.95 -0.27 -14.64
C GLN A 234 -19.46 0.43 -13.35
N HIS A 235 -18.77 -0.28 -12.47
CA HIS A 235 -18.28 0.28 -11.19
C HIS A 235 -17.06 1.19 -11.36
N LEU A 236 -16.17 0.89 -12.30
CA LEU A 236 -14.95 1.65 -12.56
C LEU A 236 -15.13 2.71 -13.65
N GLY A 237 -16.25 2.69 -14.40
CA GLY A 237 -16.54 3.65 -15.48
C GLY A 237 -15.50 3.59 -16.61
N ILE A 238 -15.00 2.39 -16.90
CA ILE A 238 -14.10 2.10 -18.03
C ILE A 238 -15.04 1.76 -19.20
N PHE A 239 -15.11 2.65 -20.19
CA PHE A 239 -15.83 2.44 -21.45
C PHE A 239 -14.87 2.02 -22.54
#